data_1ed183cfff4eb4d62ffe943aff4350f8
#
_entry.id   1ed183cfff4eb4d62ffe943aff4350f8
#
_cell.length_a   1.000
_cell.length_b   1.000
_cell.length_c   1.000
_cell.angle_alpha   90.00
_cell.angle_beta   90.00
_cell.angle_gamma   90.00
#
_symmetry.space_group_name_H-M   'P 1'
#
loop_
_entity.id
_entity.type
_entity.pdbx_description
1 polymer ?
#
loop_
_entity_poly.entity_id
_entity_poly.type
_entity_poly.pdbx_seq_one_letter_code
_entity_poly.pdbx_strand_id
1 'polypeptide(L)'
;MANHIVVILHGIEVDPSEVCWNEELAWRLSVRCPNLEIHSRKYGYVSGSSVWWNWGFRRNQVVDHEARYFSALQADRGTDAKISVICHSLGGYVVHKLLERGFKFHRIIELYGAGDENQDWSAIEDNFDRIYVWFSPNDEILPRSNFGKIGLVGPTNKHPKVVRIRTKDGHTSWMEDAEMYSRLPIWKEQLEG
;
A
#
# COMPACT_ATOMS: atom_id res chain seq x y z
N MET A 1 17.88 17.68 0.01
CA MET A 1 16.61 17.02 -0.42
C MET A 1 16.33 15.90 0.56
N ALA A 2 15.08 15.62 0.88
CA ALA A 2 14.73 14.50 1.75
C ALA A 2 15.23 13.19 1.11
N ASN A 3 15.97 12.38 1.88
CA ASN A 3 16.48 11.09 1.39
C ASN A 3 15.52 9.93 1.67
N HIS A 4 14.33 10.24 2.17
CA HIS A 4 13.28 9.29 2.47
C HIS A 4 11.96 9.74 1.85
N ILE A 5 11.46 8.95 0.93
CA ILE A 5 10.25 9.20 0.14
C ILE A 5 9.18 8.21 0.57
N VAL A 6 7.97 8.69 0.79
CA VAL A 6 6.79 7.86 1.06
C VAL A 6 5.81 8.00 -0.08
N VAL A 7 5.47 6.89 -0.71
CA VAL A 7 4.49 6.83 -1.79
C VAL A 7 3.20 6.21 -1.27
N ILE A 8 2.06 6.88 -1.48
CA ILE A 8 0.76 6.40 -1.04
C ILE A 8 -0.03 5.91 -2.26
N LEU A 9 -0.39 4.63 -2.26
CA LEU A 9 -1.14 3.96 -3.33
C LEU A 9 -2.57 3.66 -2.87
N HIS A 10 -3.54 4.15 -3.62
CA HIS A 10 -4.96 3.92 -3.32
C HIS A 10 -5.46 2.54 -3.77
N GLY A 11 -6.71 2.22 -3.42
CA GLY A 11 -7.43 1.02 -3.86
C GLY A 11 -8.15 1.22 -5.21
N ILE A 12 -9.27 0.52 -5.37
CA ILE A 12 -10.19 0.64 -6.51
C ILE A 12 -11.17 1.80 -6.26
N GLU A 13 -11.78 2.32 -7.31
CA GLU A 13 -12.92 3.26 -7.27
C GLU A 13 -12.64 4.60 -6.59
N VAL A 14 -11.45 5.12 -6.79
CA VAL A 14 -11.18 6.51 -6.42
C VAL A 14 -11.61 7.42 -7.55
N ASP A 15 -12.64 8.24 -7.34
CA ASP A 15 -13.04 9.27 -8.28
C ASP A 15 -11.94 10.32 -8.40
N PRO A 16 -11.37 10.55 -9.61
CA PRO A 16 -10.30 11.53 -9.78
C PRO A 16 -10.72 12.97 -9.46
N SER A 17 -12.03 13.27 -9.44
CA SER A 17 -12.57 14.60 -9.16
C SER A 17 -12.74 14.88 -7.67
N GLU A 18 -12.71 13.86 -6.82
CA GLU A 18 -12.87 14.00 -5.38
C GLU A 18 -11.52 14.05 -4.66
N VAL A 19 -11.47 14.75 -3.53
CA VAL A 19 -10.32 14.66 -2.60
C VAL A 19 -10.33 13.28 -1.99
N CYS A 20 -9.31 12.50 -2.33
CA CYS A 20 -9.22 11.13 -1.91
C CYS A 20 -8.49 11.01 -0.58
N TRP A 21 -8.79 9.96 0.18
CA TRP A 21 -8.12 9.66 1.45
C TRP A 21 -6.59 9.67 1.35
N ASN A 22 -6.03 9.25 0.22
CA ASN A 22 -4.58 9.25 -0.01
C ASN A 22 -3.98 10.66 -0.09
N GLU A 23 -4.71 11.63 -0.63
CA GLU A 23 -4.28 13.04 -0.66
C GLU A 23 -4.39 13.66 0.73
N GLU A 24 -5.48 13.38 1.44
CA GLU A 24 -5.67 13.82 2.83
C GLU A 24 -4.57 13.22 3.72
N LEU A 25 -4.30 11.92 3.61
CA LEU A 25 -3.23 11.27 4.35
C LEU A 25 -1.86 11.87 3.99
N ALA A 26 -1.60 12.14 2.71
CA ALA A 26 -0.35 12.75 2.26
C ALA A 26 -0.16 14.13 2.89
N TRP A 27 -1.19 14.96 2.91
CA TRP A 27 -1.16 16.27 3.56
C TRP A 27 -0.88 16.14 5.07
N ARG A 28 -1.60 15.27 5.76
CA ARG A 28 -1.43 15.06 7.20
C ARG A 28 -0.04 14.56 7.58
N LEU A 29 0.50 13.63 6.79
CA LEU A 29 1.86 13.13 7.00
C LEU A 29 2.91 14.18 6.70
N SER A 30 2.76 14.98 5.65
CA SER A 30 3.72 16.05 5.34
C SER A 30 3.83 17.09 6.45
N VAL A 31 2.72 17.41 7.11
CA VAL A 31 2.71 18.31 8.28
C VAL A 31 3.42 17.68 9.50
N ARG A 32 3.26 16.37 9.71
CA ARG A 32 3.81 15.68 10.90
C ARG A 32 5.21 15.14 10.72
N CYS A 33 5.62 14.92 9.50
CA CYS A 33 6.89 14.31 9.12
C CYS A 33 7.61 15.19 8.10
N PRO A 34 8.06 16.41 8.47
CA PRO A 34 8.62 17.39 7.52
C PRO A 34 9.92 16.91 6.86
N ASN A 35 10.54 15.86 7.37
CA ASN A 35 11.74 15.25 6.81
C ASN A 35 11.44 14.18 5.74
N LEU A 36 10.17 13.83 5.55
CA LEU A 36 9.73 12.87 4.54
C LEU A 36 9.20 13.63 3.32
N GLU A 37 9.53 13.13 2.14
CA GLU A 37 8.90 13.57 0.90
C GLU A 37 7.70 12.66 0.62
N ILE A 38 6.49 13.22 0.55
CA ILE A 38 5.26 12.43 0.45
C ILE A 38 4.67 12.56 -0.96
N HIS A 39 4.46 11.44 -1.63
CA HIS A 39 3.82 11.36 -2.93
C HIS A 39 2.48 10.62 -2.84
N SER A 40 1.39 11.29 -3.15
CA SER A 40 0.09 10.65 -3.34
C SER A 40 -0.07 10.23 -4.80
N ARG A 41 -0.38 8.96 -5.03
CA ARG A 41 -0.52 8.40 -6.39
C ARG A 41 -1.99 8.09 -6.70
N LYS A 42 -2.42 8.56 -7.87
CA LYS A 42 -3.69 8.17 -8.49
C LYS A 42 -3.38 7.49 -9.81
N TYR A 43 -3.60 6.18 -9.92
CA TYR A 43 -3.39 5.44 -11.17
C TYR A 43 -4.66 5.31 -12.02
N GLY A 44 -5.62 6.20 -11.79
CA GLY A 44 -6.84 6.32 -12.56
C GLY A 44 -8.01 5.51 -11.97
N TYR A 45 -9.22 5.83 -12.50
CA TYR A 45 -10.45 5.18 -12.08
C TYR A 45 -10.53 3.75 -12.60
N VAL A 46 -10.52 2.80 -11.69
CA VAL A 46 -10.80 1.40 -11.99
C VAL A 46 -12.19 1.11 -11.43
N SER A 47 -13.24 1.19 -12.27
CA SER A 47 -14.60 0.94 -11.81
C SER A 47 -14.81 -0.53 -11.44
N GLY A 48 -15.59 -0.79 -10.38
CA GLY A 48 -15.93 -2.13 -9.93
C GLY A 48 -16.51 -3.01 -11.05
N SER A 49 -17.35 -2.45 -11.93
CA SER A 49 -17.94 -3.19 -13.06
C SER A 49 -16.91 -3.59 -14.12
N SER A 50 -15.89 -2.78 -14.37
CA SER A 50 -14.83 -3.11 -15.34
C SER A 50 -13.83 -4.13 -14.80
N VAL A 51 -13.77 -4.28 -13.49
CA VAL A 51 -12.92 -5.22 -12.75
C VAL A 51 -13.36 -6.68 -12.99
N TRP A 52 -14.67 -6.93 -13.11
CA TRP A 52 -15.20 -8.29 -13.24
C TRP A 52 -14.96 -8.93 -14.61
N TRP A 53 -14.90 -8.14 -15.70
CA TRP A 53 -14.85 -8.66 -17.07
C TRP A 53 -13.46 -8.68 -17.71
N ASN A 54 -12.52 -7.78 -17.31
CA ASN A 54 -11.18 -7.68 -17.92
C ASN A 54 -10.07 -7.57 -16.86
N TRP A 55 -10.27 -8.15 -15.71
CA TRP A 55 -9.46 -7.97 -14.53
C TRP A 55 -7.96 -8.28 -14.72
N GLY A 56 -7.63 -9.40 -15.34
CA GLY A 56 -6.22 -9.79 -15.49
C GLY A 56 -5.39 -8.80 -16.29
N PHE A 57 -5.95 -8.27 -17.38
CA PHE A 57 -5.26 -7.30 -18.24
C PHE A 57 -5.10 -5.94 -17.55
N ARG A 58 -6.18 -5.39 -16.97
CA ARG A 58 -6.13 -4.08 -16.32
C ARG A 58 -5.27 -4.07 -15.07
N ARG A 59 -5.31 -5.13 -14.31
CA ARG A 59 -4.46 -5.33 -13.13
C ARG A 59 -2.98 -5.25 -13.50
N ASN A 60 -2.56 -5.91 -14.55
CA ASN A 60 -1.18 -5.85 -15.03
C ASN A 60 -0.81 -4.45 -15.54
N GLN A 61 -1.74 -3.74 -16.21
CA GLN A 61 -1.51 -2.36 -16.64
C GLN A 61 -1.24 -1.42 -15.46
N VAL A 62 -1.98 -1.56 -14.35
CA VAL A 62 -1.73 -0.78 -13.13
C VAL A 62 -0.34 -1.10 -12.57
N VAL A 63 0.02 -2.38 -12.46
CA VAL A 63 1.35 -2.78 -12.01
C VAL A 63 2.45 -2.23 -12.93
N ASP A 64 2.26 -2.28 -14.26
CA ASP A 64 3.23 -1.76 -15.22
C ASP A 64 3.34 -0.23 -15.16
N HIS A 65 2.22 0.45 -14.90
CA HIS A 65 2.20 1.90 -14.71
C HIS A 65 3.01 2.30 -13.47
N GLU A 66 2.77 1.65 -12.34
CA GLU A 66 3.50 1.94 -11.10
C GLU A 66 4.97 1.48 -11.18
N ALA A 67 5.27 0.39 -11.88
CA ALA A 67 6.64 -0.02 -12.13
C ALA A 67 7.44 1.07 -12.87
N ARG A 68 6.86 1.69 -13.90
CA ARG A 68 7.50 2.82 -14.60
C ARG A 68 7.72 4.02 -13.67
N TYR A 69 6.73 4.34 -12.85
CA TYR A 69 6.86 5.42 -11.88
C TYR A 69 7.99 5.17 -10.86
N PHE A 70 8.02 3.98 -10.24
CA PHE A 70 9.08 3.65 -9.27
C PHE A 70 10.46 3.56 -9.93
N SER A 71 10.55 3.07 -11.17
CA SER A 71 11.82 3.08 -11.93
C SER A 71 12.33 4.51 -12.17
N ALA A 72 11.43 5.42 -12.57
CA ALA A 72 11.78 6.83 -12.76
C ALA A 72 12.19 7.50 -11.44
N LEU A 73 11.47 7.21 -10.35
CA LEU A 73 11.77 7.73 -9.02
C LEU A 73 13.15 7.25 -8.53
N GLN A 74 13.47 5.97 -8.69
CA GLN A 74 14.77 5.41 -8.33
C GLN A 74 15.90 6.00 -9.18
N ALA A 75 15.66 6.21 -10.48
CA ALA A 75 16.65 6.83 -11.38
C ALA A 75 16.93 8.31 -11.01
N ASP A 76 15.89 9.06 -10.61
CA ASP A 76 16.02 10.46 -10.20
C ASP A 76 16.73 10.63 -8.84
N ARG A 77 16.45 9.74 -7.90
CA ARG A 77 16.91 9.88 -6.50
C ARG A 77 18.17 9.09 -6.18
N GLY A 78 18.55 8.17 -7.03
CA GLY A 78 19.69 7.28 -6.81
C GLY A 78 19.38 6.09 -5.89
N THR A 79 20.34 5.19 -5.78
CA THR A 79 20.20 3.91 -5.06
C THR A 79 20.13 4.05 -3.55
N ASP A 80 20.57 5.18 -3.00
CA ASP A 80 20.63 5.42 -1.56
C ASP A 80 19.32 6.03 -1.00
N ALA A 81 18.38 6.37 -1.89
CA ALA A 81 17.09 6.89 -1.46
C ALA A 81 16.23 5.80 -0.82
N LYS A 82 15.73 6.06 0.38
CA LYS A 82 14.77 5.19 1.05
C LYS A 82 13.39 5.44 0.48
N ILE A 83 12.79 4.44 -0.14
CA ILE A 83 11.42 4.50 -0.64
C ILE A 83 10.55 3.62 0.24
N SER A 84 9.57 4.24 0.90
CA SER A 84 8.53 3.55 1.67
C SER A 84 7.18 3.67 0.97
N VAL A 85 6.28 2.72 1.23
CA VAL A 85 4.95 2.71 0.62
C VAL A 85 3.88 2.54 1.69
N ILE A 86 2.82 3.34 1.60
CA ILE A 86 1.54 3.07 2.26
C ILE A 86 0.57 2.66 1.16
N CYS A 87 -0.03 1.49 1.27
CA CYS A 87 -0.92 0.97 0.24
C CYS A 87 -2.21 0.42 0.84
N HIS A 88 -3.33 0.57 0.11
CA HIS A 88 -4.63 0.09 0.53
C HIS A 88 -5.26 -0.79 -0.56
N SER A 89 -5.94 -1.88 -0.15
CA SER A 89 -6.74 -2.71 -1.05
C SER A 89 -5.93 -3.18 -2.28
N LEU A 90 -6.35 -2.82 -3.52
CA LEU A 90 -5.61 -3.12 -4.76
C LEU A 90 -4.15 -2.63 -4.72
N GLY A 91 -3.87 -1.53 -4.01
CA GLY A 91 -2.50 -1.04 -3.84
C GLY A 91 -1.58 -2.07 -3.19
N GLY A 92 -2.08 -2.90 -2.27
CA GLY A 92 -1.34 -4.03 -1.70
C GLY A 92 -0.93 -5.04 -2.77
N TYR A 93 -1.88 -5.45 -3.62
CA TYR A 93 -1.56 -6.33 -4.76
C TYR A 93 -0.47 -5.74 -5.67
N VAL A 94 -0.57 -4.44 -5.97
CA VAL A 94 0.44 -3.76 -6.81
C VAL A 94 1.82 -3.83 -6.15
N VAL A 95 1.92 -3.53 -4.86
CA VAL A 95 3.19 -3.58 -4.11
C VAL A 95 3.78 -4.99 -4.10
N HIS A 96 2.97 -6.04 -3.86
CA HIS A 96 3.46 -7.42 -3.91
C HIS A 96 4.03 -7.76 -5.29
N LYS A 97 3.36 -7.35 -6.37
CA LYS A 97 3.86 -7.57 -7.74
C LYS A 97 5.11 -6.76 -8.07
N LEU A 98 5.28 -5.60 -7.48
CA LEU A 98 6.53 -4.83 -7.59
C LEU A 98 7.68 -5.50 -6.84
N LEU A 99 7.43 -6.02 -5.63
CA LEU A 99 8.42 -6.82 -4.89
C LEU A 99 8.86 -8.06 -5.68
N GLU A 100 7.92 -8.81 -6.28
CA GLU A 100 8.22 -9.96 -7.15
C GLU A 100 9.06 -9.58 -8.38
N ARG A 101 8.99 -8.33 -8.84
CA ARG A 101 9.80 -7.77 -9.94
C ARG A 101 11.15 -7.20 -9.49
N GLY A 102 11.49 -7.30 -8.20
CA GLY A 102 12.76 -6.85 -7.64
C GLY A 102 12.82 -5.37 -7.24
N PHE A 103 11.69 -4.65 -7.21
CA PHE A 103 11.66 -3.31 -6.62
C PHE A 103 11.91 -3.39 -5.12
N LYS A 104 12.72 -2.44 -4.62
CA LYS A 104 13.12 -2.42 -3.21
C LYS A 104 12.39 -1.31 -2.46
N PHE A 105 11.84 -1.66 -1.30
CA PHE A 105 11.17 -0.72 -0.41
C PHE A 105 11.76 -0.76 1.00
N HIS A 106 11.95 0.41 1.60
CA HIS A 106 12.43 0.50 2.98
C HIS A 106 11.35 0.04 3.96
N ARG A 107 10.14 0.62 3.88
CA ARG A 107 9.00 0.26 4.72
C ARG A 107 7.75 0.12 3.87
N ILE A 108 6.93 -0.86 4.22
CA ILE A 108 5.62 -1.02 3.59
C ILE A 108 4.57 -1.05 4.70
N ILE A 109 3.58 -0.17 4.62
CA ILE A 109 2.38 -0.20 5.47
C ILE A 109 1.23 -0.61 4.57
N GLU A 110 0.82 -1.85 4.69
CA GLU A 110 -0.27 -2.43 3.91
C GLU A 110 -1.56 -2.39 4.71
N LEU A 111 -2.52 -1.60 4.25
CA LEU A 111 -3.81 -1.39 4.89
C LEU A 111 -4.86 -2.21 4.13
N TYR A 112 -5.37 -3.27 4.75
CA TYR A 112 -6.44 -4.14 4.19
C TYR A 112 -6.18 -4.53 2.73
N GLY A 113 -4.96 -4.98 2.48
CA GLY A 113 -4.45 -5.25 1.13
C GLY A 113 -5.14 -6.42 0.44
N ALA A 114 -5.16 -6.38 -0.88
CA ALA A 114 -5.67 -7.43 -1.75
C ALA A 114 -4.55 -8.39 -2.21
N GLY A 115 -3.63 -8.71 -1.32
CA GLY A 115 -2.52 -9.63 -1.57
C GLY A 115 -2.83 -11.09 -1.22
N ASP A 116 -1.94 -12.00 -1.59
CA ASP A 116 -2.01 -13.42 -1.24
C ASP A 116 -1.65 -13.59 0.24
N GLU A 117 -2.55 -14.15 1.03
CA GLU A 117 -2.32 -14.47 2.44
C GLU A 117 -1.21 -15.51 2.66
N ASN A 118 -0.93 -16.32 1.63
CA ASN A 118 0.11 -17.35 1.63
C ASN A 118 1.40 -16.92 0.95
N GLN A 119 1.60 -15.59 0.75
CA GLN A 119 2.80 -15.06 0.12
C GLN A 119 4.07 -15.70 0.73
N ASP A 120 4.96 -16.19 -0.13
CA ASP A 120 6.30 -16.60 0.29
C ASP A 120 7.19 -15.36 0.46
N TRP A 121 7.27 -14.89 1.69
CA TRP A 121 8.08 -13.72 2.03
C TRP A 121 9.58 -13.95 1.85
N SER A 122 10.05 -15.19 2.02
CA SER A 122 11.45 -15.52 1.89
C SER A 122 11.95 -15.40 0.45
N ALA A 123 11.06 -15.62 -0.53
CA ALA A 123 11.39 -15.46 -1.94
C ALA A 123 11.64 -13.99 -2.35
N ILE A 124 11.19 -13.02 -1.54
CA ILE A 124 11.28 -11.59 -1.82
C ILE A 124 11.90 -10.78 -0.67
N GLU A 125 12.50 -11.43 0.33
CA GLU A 125 12.97 -10.78 1.56
C GLU A 125 14.08 -9.74 1.36
N ASP A 126 14.84 -9.83 0.26
CA ASP A 126 15.86 -8.86 -0.11
C ASP A 126 15.29 -7.56 -0.69
N ASN A 127 13.98 -7.53 -0.95
CA ASN A 127 13.29 -6.42 -1.59
C ASN A 127 12.56 -5.51 -0.60
N PHE A 128 12.64 -5.79 0.70
CA PHE A 128 12.07 -4.92 1.73
C PHE A 128 12.80 -5.06 3.07
N ASP A 129 12.80 -3.97 3.85
CA ASP A 129 13.35 -4.02 5.20
C ASP A 129 12.28 -4.44 6.21
N ARG A 130 11.04 -3.95 6.07
CA ARG A 130 9.91 -4.34 6.92
C ARG A 130 8.56 -4.07 6.27
N ILE A 131 7.61 -5.00 6.50
CA ILE A 131 6.21 -4.86 6.11
C ILE A 131 5.32 -4.89 7.35
N TYR A 132 4.38 -3.95 7.46
CA TYR A 132 3.33 -3.89 8.47
C TYR A 132 2.00 -4.18 7.79
N VAL A 133 1.44 -5.36 8.02
CA VAL A 133 0.16 -5.78 7.42
C VAL A 133 -0.95 -5.54 8.44
N TRP A 134 -1.76 -4.53 8.15
CA TRP A 134 -2.99 -4.22 8.87
C TRP A 134 -4.14 -5.01 8.25
N PHE A 135 -4.81 -5.83 9.05
CA PHE A 135 -5.88 -6.69 8.56
C PHE A 135 -7.05 -6.76 9.55
N SER A 136 -8.25 -7.04 9.04
CA SER A 136 -9.44 -7.15 9.86
C SER A 136 -10.35 -8.28 9.41
N PRO A 137 -10.81 -9.14 10.32
CA PRO A 137 -11.82 -10.14 10.02
C PRO A 137 -13.20 -9.53 9.70
N ASN A 138 -13.37 -8.22 9.97
CA ASN A 138 -14.60 -7.49 9.68
C ASN A 138 -14.59 -6.82 8.28
N ASP A 139 -13.55 -7.08 7.48
CA ASP A 139 -13.49 -6.61 6.10
C ASP A 139 -14.62 -7.26 5.28
N GLU A 140 -15.56 -6.45 4.80
CA GLU A 140 -16.75 -6.91 4.06
C GLU A 140 -16.54 -6.94 2.54
N ILE A 141 -15.45 -6.35 2.03
CA ILE A 141 -15.15 -6.23 0.60
C ILE A 141 -14.31 -7.41 0.10
N LEU A 142 -13.21 -7.72 0.79
CA LEU A 142 -12.28 -8.76 0.36
C LEU A 142 -12.90 -10.15 0.21
N PRO A 143 -13.86 -10.61 1.05
CA PRO A 143 -14.52 -11.90 0.85
C PRO A 143 -15.29 -12.02 -0.46
N ARG A 144 -15.74 -10.88 -1.01
CA ARG A 144 -16.52 -10.81 -2.26
C ARG A 144 -15.63 -10.58 -3.49
N SER A 145 -14.36 -10.35 -3.27
CA SER A 145 -13.39 -10.13 -4.33
C SER A 145 -12.67 -11.44 -4.70
N ASN A 146 -12.22 -11.53 -5.95
CA ASN A 146 -11.33 -12.61 -6.40
C ASN A 146 -9.85 -12.31 -6.12
N PHE A 147 -9.59 -11.41 -5.16
CA PHE A 147 -8.26 -11.05 -4.70
C PHE A 147 -7.81 -11.95 -3.56
N GLY A 148 -6.55 -11.94 -3.26
CA GLY A 148 -6.05 -12.54 -2.04
C GLY A 148 -6.69 -11.94 -0.78
N LYS A 149 -6.57 -12.64 0.31
CA LYS A 149 -7.28 -12.35 1.56
C LYS A 149 -6.37 -11.84 2.66
N ILE A 150 -5.17 -11.34 2.32
CA ILE A 150 -4.21 -10.88 3.33
C ILE A 150 -4.79 -9.78 4.23
N GLY A 151 -5.57 -8.86 3.66
CA GLY A 151 -6.24 -7.80 4.42
C GLY A 151 -7.40 -8.28 5.29
N LEU A 152 -7.90 -9.51 5.08
CA LEU A 152 -8.98 -10.13 5.87
C LEU A 152 -8.42 -10.99 7.01
N VAL A 153 -7.45 -11.87 6.70
CA VAL A 153 -6.96 -12.89 7.65
C VAL A 153 -5.53 -12.64 8.13
N GLY A 154 -4.84 -11.68 7.51
CA GLY A 154 -3.42 -11.44 7.71
C GLY A 154 -2.55 -12.47 6.98
N PRO A 155 -1.23 -12.24 6.93
CA PRO A 155 -0.30 -13.19 6.35
C PRO A 155 -0.27 -14.48 7.16
N THR A 156 -0.40 -15.65 6.47
CA THR A 156 -0.35 -16.97 7.11
C THR A 156 1.10 -17.41 7.36
N ASN A 157 2.00 -17.09 6.42
CA ASN A 157 3.41 -17.37 6.56
C ASN A 157 4.09 -16.35 7.49
N LYS A 158 4.76 -16.88 8.53
CA LYS A 158 5.52 -16.04 9.46
C LYS A 158 6.87 -15.67 8.86
N HIS A 159 7.24 -14.39 8.98
CA HIS A 159 8.55 -13.90 8.58
C HIS A 159 9.00 -12.79 9.55
N PRO A 160 10.29 -12.71 9.96
CA PRO A 160 10.75 -11.75 10.96
C PRO A 160 10.61 -10.28 10.53
N LYS A 161 10.62 -10.02 9.21
CA LYS A 161 10.41 -8.68 8.66
C LYS A 161 8.92 -8.34 8.43
N VAL A 162 7.96 -9.25 8.68
CA VAL A 162 6.53 -9.06 8.45
C VAL A 162 5.78 -8.98 9.78
N VAL A 163 5.24 -7.81 10.08
CA VAL A 163 4.51 -7.53 11.31
C VAL A 163 3.01 -7.59 11.03
N ARG A 164 2.29 -8.42 11.79
CA ARG A 164 0.84 -8.58 11.68
C ARG A 164 0.13 -7.67 12.66
N ILE A 165 -0.77 -6.81 12.17
CA ILE A 165 -1.55 -5.88 12.99
C ILE A 165 -3.03 -6.13 12.76
N ARG A 166 -3.66 -6.81 13.72
CA ARG A 166 -5.10 -7.10 13.65
C ARG A 166 -5.90 -5.92 14.18
N THR A 167 -6.93 -5.54 13.43
CA THR A 167 -7.89 -4.50 13.83
C THR A 167 -9.31 -5.02 13.88
N LYS A 168 -10.27 -4.13 14.11
CA LYS A 168 -11.71 -4.42 14.09
C LYS A 168 -12.46 -3.61 13.02
N ASP A 169 -11.73 -2.90 12.18
CA ASP A 169 -12.32 -2.00 11.18
C ASP A 169 -12.99 -2.75 10.04
N GLY A 170 -13.89 -2.09 9.33
CA GLY A 170 -14.29 -2.48 7.97
C GLY A 170 -13.20 -2.11 6.97
N HIS A 171 -13.42 -2.45 5.67
CA HIS A 171 -12.44 -2.22 4.61
C HIS A 171 -12.04 -0.74 4.46
N THR A 172 -12.96 0.17 4.68
CA THR A 172 -12.79 1.63 4.49
C THR A 172 -13.02 2.47 5.73
N SER A 173 -13.55 1.90 6.84
CA SER A 173 -13.91 2.68 8.02
C SER A 173 -12.74 3.42 8.68
N TRP A 174 -11.51 2.96 8.48
CA TRP A 174 -10.30 3.62 8.95
C TRP A 174 -9.98 4.94 8.21
N MET A 175 -10.64 5.18 7.06
CA MET A 175 -10.48 6.42 6.27
C MET A 175 -11.25 7.60 6.90
N GLU A 176 -12.15 7.33 7.85
CA GLU A 176 -12.82 8.38 8.61
C GLU A 176 -11.79 9.23 9.38
N ASP A 177 -12.03 10.53 9.42
CA ASP A 177 -11.09 11.52 9.95
C ASP A 177 -10.54 11.17 11.33
N ALA A 178 -11.42 10.78 12.26
CA ALA A 178 -11.03 10.45 13.63
C ALA A 178 -10.10 9.22 13.68
N GLU A 179 -10.45 8.17 12.93
CA GLU A 179 -9.68 6.93 12.88
C GLU A 179 -8.32 7.13 12.20
N MET A 180 -8.30 7.78 11.05
CA MET A 180 -7.06 8.13 10.36
C MET A 180 -6.15 8.97 11.27
N TYR A 181 -6.71 9.99 11.93
CA TYR A 181 -5.95 10.86 12.81
C TYR A 181 -5.34 10.11 14.00
N SER A 182 -6.06 9.16 14.58
CA SER A 182 -5.59 8.35 15.71
C SER A 182 -4.39 7.46 15.35
N ARG A 183 -4.24 7.09 14.07
CA ARG A 183 -3.20 6.17 13.58
C ARG A 183 -1.95 6.85 13.07
N LEU A 184 -2.02 8.14 12.76
CA LEU A 184 -0.86 8.89 12.25
C LEU A 184 0.40 8.75 13.10
N PRO A 185 0.36 8.77 14.45
CA PRO A 185 1.56 8.54 15.25
C PRO A 185 2.18 7.17 15.05
N ILE A 186 1.33 6.12 14.91
CA ILE A 186 1.78 4.75 14.71
C ILE A 186 2.42 4.61 13.32
N TRP A 187 1.78 5.15 12.28
CA TRP A 187 2.34 5.09 10.92
C TRP A 187 3.61 5.90 10.80
N LYS A 188 3.71 7.06 11.48
CA LYS A 188 4.96 7.80 11.57
C LYS A 188 6.08 6.94 12.16
N GLU A 189 5.86 6.30 13.30
CA GLU A 189 6.82 5.41 13.93
C GLU A 189 7.22 4.25 13.00
N GLN A 190 6.24 3.64 12.31
CA GLN A 190 6.49 2.56 11.34
C GLN A 190 7.33 3.00 10.14
N LEU A 191 7.22 4.27 9.72
CA LEU A 191 8.00 4.82 8.60
C LEU A 191 9.43 5.21 9.03
N GLU A 192 9.59 5.76 10.23
CA GLU A 192 10.86 6.32 10.72
C GLU A 192 11.72 5.29 11.50
N GLY A 193 11.10 4.28 12.11
CA GLY A 193 11.77 3.22 12.89
C GLY A 193 12.29 2.09 12.04
#